data_f2cdcba690f6e0f7ec616b246a97fe99
#
_entry.id   f2cdcba690f6e0f7ec616b246a97fe99
#
_cell.length_a   1.000
_cell.length_b   1.000
_cell.length_c   1.000
_cell.angle_alpha   90.00
_cell.angle_beta   90.00
_cell.angle_gamma   90.00
#
_symmetry.space_group_name_H-M   'P 1'
#
loop_
_entity.id
_entity.type
_entity.pdbx_description
1 polymer ?
#
loop_
_entity_poly.entity_id
_entity_poly.type
_entity_poly.pdbx_seq_one_letter_code
_entity_poly.pdbx_strand_id
1 'polypeptide(L)'
;MNKKIILSVIFLMSSSGLYANDHKNSEADNIKVVDTFWENILTNPNVSMGLLHEDFQFEFMGICEICQKYNKKTYESDWLGKVIPEVLPNGIVINITNRIADRDWVIYTVEGEANGINGEYNNNYVMVMRLKEGKIIFFQEYMSDLLAETRLHMKKIVDIE
;
A
#
# COMPACT_ATOMS: atom_id res chain seq x y z
N MET A 1 64.80 -47.69 -16.21
CA MET A 1 64.20 -46.41 -15.74
C MET A 1 62.69 -46.45 -15.91
N ASN A 2 61.98 -46.77 -14.86
CA ASN A 2 60.51 -46.86 -14.91
C ASN A 2 59.92 -45.56 -14.43
N LYS A 3 59.26 -44.81 -15.33
CA LYS A 3 58.49 -43.62 -14.99
C LYS A 3 57.14 -44.08 -14.46
N LYS A 4 56.84 -43.86 -13.19
CA LYS A 4 55.53 -43.96 -12.59
C LYS A 4 54.70 -42.74 -12.96
N ILE A 5 53.61 -42.91 -13.68
CA ILE A 5 52.58 -41.91 -13.95
C ILE A 5 51.62 -41.94 -12.78
N ILE A 6 51.58 -40.83 -12.00
CA ILE A 6 50.55 -40.62 -10.93
C ILE A 6 49.37 -39.92 -11.59
N LEU A 7 48.26 -40.64 -11.70
CA LEU A 7 46.98 -40.13 -12.18
C LEU A 7 46.25 -39.49 -10.97
N SER A 8 46.29 -38.17 -10.87
CA SER A 8 45.49 -37.41 -9.89
C SER A 8 44.04 -37.34 -10.38
N VAL A 9 43.14 -38.07 -9.72
CA VAL A 9 41.70 -37.96 -9.90
C VAL A 9 41.21 -36.76 -9.09
N ILE A 10 40.92 -35.63 -9.78
CA ILE A 10 40.26 -34.47 -9.15
C ILE A 10 38.77 -34.81 -9.06
N PHE A 11 38.32 -35.05 -7.85
CA PHE A 11 36.90 -35.21 -7.53
C PHE A 11 36.23 -33.82 -7.47
N LEU A 12 35.64 -33.39 -8.58
CA LEU A 12 34.78 -32.19 -8.58
C LEU A 12 33.48 -32.50 -7.81
N MET A 13 33.44 -32.12 -6.55
CA MET A 13 32.17 -32.04 -5.83
C MET A 13 31.35 -30.87 -6.39
N SER A 14 30.42 -31.16 -7.28
CA SER A 14 29.35 -30.24 -7.63
C SER A 14 28.45 -30.08 -6.42
N SER A 15 28.67 -29.03 -5.64
CA SER A 15 27.67 -28.58 -4.66
C SER A 15 26.47 -28.05 -5.44
N SER A 16 25.47 -28.90 -5.67
CA SER A 16 24.13 -28.45 -6.01
C SER A 16 23.59 -27.67 -4.82
N GLY A 17 23.84 -26.35 -4.80
CA GLY A 17 23.17 -25.45 -3.92
C GLY A 17 21.68 -25.56 -4.18
N LEU A 18 20.94 -26.12 -3.23
CA LEU A 18 19.52 -25.96 -3.11
C LEU A 18 19.27 -24.45 -2.95
N TYR A 19 19.09 -23.75 -4.09
CA TYR A 19 18.45 -22.45 -4.06
C TYR A 19 17.03 -22.71 -3.55
N ALA A 20 16.77 -22.35 -2.29
CA ALA A 20 15.43 -22.19 -1.84
C ALA A 20 14.77 -21.24 -2.84
N ASN A 21 13.78 -21.72 -3.58
CA ASN A 21 12.92 -20.91 -4.40
C ASN A 21 12.15 -20.06 -3.39
N ASP A 22 12.69 -18.89 -3.08
CA ASP A 22 11.93 -17.83 -2.45
C ASP A 22 10.84 -17.49 -3.47
N HIS A 23 9.62 -17.99 -3.23
CA HIS A 23 8.45 -17.69 -4.05
C HIS A 23 8.15 -16.19 -3.87
N LYS A 24 8.96 -15.36 -4.50
CA LYS A 24 8.69 -13.95 -4.61
C LYS A 24 7.47 -13.83 -5.53
N ASN A 25 6.39 -13.29 -5.00
CA ASN A 25 5.20 -13.01 -5.78
C ASN A 25 5.57 -12.18 -7.02
N SER A 26 4.96 -12.47 -8.15
CA SER A 26 5.14 -11.65 -9.34
C SER A 26 4.53 -10.26 -9.12
N GLU A 27 4.96 -9.28 -9.89
CA GLU A 27 4.38 -7.93 -9.87
C GLU A 27 2.87 -7.97 -10.17
N ALA A 28 2.44 -8.86 -11.07
CA ALA A 28 1.02 -9.09 -11.38
C ALA A 28 0.25 -9.66 -10.18
N ASP A 29 0.84 -10.59 -9.41
CA ASP A 29 0.22 -11.11 -8.19
C ASP A 29 0.10 -10.03 -7.12
N ASN A 30 1.11 -9.17 -6.99
CA ASN A 30 1.08 -8.05 -6.06
C ASN A 30 -0.01 -7.03 -6.43
N ILE A 31 -0.16 -6.68 -7.71
CA ILE A 31 -1.27 -5.84 -8.19
C ILE A 31 -2.62 -6.50 -7.84
N LYS A 32 -2.77 -7.79 -8.09
CA LYS A 32 -4.01 -8.52 -7.78
C LYS A 32 -4.37 -8.49 -6.30
N VAL A 33 -3.39 -8.60 -5.40
CA VAL A 33 -3.62 -8.46 -3.94
C VAL A 33 -4.17 -7.08 -3.62
N VAL A 34 -3.57 -6.03 -4.18
CA VAL A 34 -3.99 -4.65 -3.96
C VAL A 34 -5.36 -4.36 -4.59
N ASP A 35 -5.63 -4.84 -5.81
CA ASP A 35 -6.95 -4.74 -6.43
C ASP A 35 -8.02 -5.42 -5.56
N THR A 36 -7.76 -6.65 -5.09
CA THR A 36 -8.68 -7.37 -4.19
C THR A 36 -8.93 -6.61 -2.88
N PHE A 37 -7.90 -5.95 -2.33
CA PHE A 37 -8.06 -5.10 -1.15
C PHE A 37 -9.05 -3.95 -1.41
N TRP A 38 -8.88 -3.20 -2.50
CA TRP A 38 -9.74 -2.07 -2.84
C TRP A 38 -11.17 -2.47 -3.23
N GLU A 39 -11.34 -3.55 -3.98
CA GLU A 39 -12.64 -4.07 -4.37
C GLU A 39 -13.52 -4.49 -3.19
N ASN A 40 -12.88 -4.87 -2.07
CA ASN A 40 -13.58 -5.42 -0.91
C ASN A 40 -13.66 -4.46 0.30
N ILE A 41 -12.91 -3.35 0.30
CA ILE A 41 -12.77 -2.48 1.48
C ILE A 41 -14.12 -1.99 2.04
N LEU A 42 -15.11 -1.75 1.18
CA LEU A 42 -16.44 -1.29 1.57
C LEU A 42 -17.49 -2.41 1.62
N THR A 43 -17.35 -3.44 0.77
CA THR A 43 -18.38 -4.48 0.59
C THR A 43 -18.13 -5.73 1.43
N ASN A 44 -16.85 -6.06 1.66
CA ASN A 44 -16.42 -7.20 2.47
C ASN A 44 -15.13 -6.90 3.23
N PRO A 45 -15.15 -5.99 4.23
CA PRO A 45 -13.95 -5.48 4.89
C PRO A 45 -13.09 -6.57 5.53
N ASN A 46 -13.65 -7.70 5.95
CA ASN A 46 -12.89 -8.83 6.49
C ASN A 46 -11.90 -9.40 5.46
N VAL A 47 -12.27 -9.43 4.17
CA VAL A 47 -11.35 -9.86 3.09
C VAL A 47 -10.20 -8.87 2.99
N SER A 48 -10.47 -7.58 2.93
CA SER A 48 -9.43 -6.54 2.84
C SER A 48 -8.51 -6.55 4.05
N MET A 49 -9.04 -6.65 5.27
CA MET A 49 -8.24 -6.74 6.50
C MET A 49 -7.40 -8.02 6.55
N GLY A 50 -7.88 -9.12 5.96
CA GLY A 50 -7.13 -10.39 5.81
C GLY A 50 -5.91 -10.27 4.91
N LEU A 51 -5.91 -9.32 3.96
CA LEU A 51 -4.79 -9.03 3.05
C LEU A 51 -3.73 -8.12 3.68
N LEU A 52 -3.97 -7.56 4.87
CA LEU A 52 -2.98 -6.79 5.60
C LEU A 52 -2.07 -7.69 6.43
N HIS A 53 -0.76 -7.45 6.37
CA HIS A 53 0.24 -8.12 7.20
C HIS A 53 0.03 -7.78 8.69
N GLU A 54 0.50 -8.62 9.61
CA GLU A 54 0.38 -8.34 11.05
C GLU A 54 1.13 -7.05 11.46
N ASP A 55 2.28 -6.79 10.84
CA ASP A 55 3.07 -5.58 11.05
C ASP A 55 2.66 -4.42 10.13
N PHE A 56 1.44 -4.45 9.58
CA PHE A 56 0.94 -3.41 8.67
C PHE A 56 1.00 -2.02 9.30
N GLN A 57 1.46 -1.06 8.47
CA GLN A 57 1.47 0.37 8.79
C GLN A 57 0.83 1.16 7.65
N PHE A 58 -0.06 2.06 8.00
CA PHE A 58 -0.66 3.05 7.13
C PHE A 58 -0.20 4.45 7.54
N GLU A 59 0.14 5.27 6.57
CA GLU A 59 0.47 6.67 6.77
C GLU A 59 -0.34 7.54 5.79
N PHE A 60 -1.24 8.36 6.32
CA PHE A 60 -1.88 9.41 5.54
C PHE A 60 -0.92 10.60 5.53
N MET A 61 -0.34 10.85 4.35
CA MET A 61 0.84 11.72 4.21
C MET A 61 0.45 13.18 4.15
N GLY A 62 1.30 14.03 4.75
CA GLY A 62 1.14 15.48 4.77
C GLY A 62 1.20 16.07 6.18
N ILE A 63 0.76 17.30 6.30
CA ILE A 63 0.74 18.09 7.55
C ILE A 63 -0.68 18.46 7.98
N CYS A 64 -1.69 17.81 7.43
CA CYS A 64 -3.10 18.05 7.71
C CYS A 64 -3.53 17.45 9.07
N GLU A 65 -4.70 17.85 9.57
CA GLU A 65 -5.21 17.41 10.87
C GLU A 65 -5.40 15.89 10.97
N ILE A 66 -5.80 15.24 9.87
CA ILE A 66 -5.97 13.78 9.79
C ILE A 66 -4.71 13.07 9.26
N CYS A 67 -3.62 13.79 8.99
CA CYS A 67 -2.36 13.22 8.51
C CYS A 67 -1.62 12.52 9.66
N GLN A 68 -1.89 11.23 9.85
CA GLN A 68 -1.41 10.41 10.96
C GLN A 68 -0.95 9.03 10.49
N LYS A 69 -0.37 8.28 11.42
CA LYS A 69 0.07 6.89 11.22
C LYS A 69 -0.81 5.93 11.99
N TYR A 70 -1.11 4.82 11.35
CA TYR A 70 -1.96 3.77 11.92
C TYR A 70 -1.31 2.40 11.75
N ASN A 71 -1.43 1.53 12.74
CA ASN A 71 -1.15 0.11 12.59
C ASN A 71 -2.42 -0.62 12.10
N LYS A 72 -2.33 -1.93 11.82
CA LYS A 72 -3.45 -2.74 11.33
C LYS A 72 -4.73 -2.54 12.15
N LYS A 73 -4.64 -2.60 13.47
CA LYS A 73 -5.78 -2.46 14.36
C LYS A 73 -6.40 -1.06 14.30
N THR A 74 -5.57 -0.03 14.40
CA THR A 74 -6.05 1.37 14.42
C THR A 74 -6.44 1.86 13.02
N TYR A 75 -5.91 1.26 11.94
CA TYR A 75 -6.40 1.49 10.58
C TYR A 75 -7.87 1.05 10.43
N GLU A 76 -8.21 -0.12 10.95
CA GLU A 76 -9.59 -0.62 10.93
C GLU A 76 -10.50 0.19 11.88
N SER A 77 -10.11 0.31 13.16
CA SER A 77 -10.99 0.87 14.21
C SER A 77 -11.09 2.39 14.19
N ASP A 78 -10.00 3.09 13.87
CA ASP A 78 -9.94 4.54 13.97
C ASP A 78 -9.99 5.21 12.59
N TRP A 79 -9.13 4.81 11.63
CA TRP A 79 -9.17 5.39 10.29
C TRP A 79 -10.47 5.07 9.56
N LEU A 80 -10.72 3.80 9.27
CA LEU A 80 -11.93 3.37 8.54
C LEU A 80 -13.21 3.48 9.38
N GLY A 81 -13.12 3.21 10.70
CA GLY A 81 -14.29 3.15 11.58
C GLY A 81 -14.74 4.49 12.16
N LYS A 82 -13.88 5.52 12.19
CA LYS A 82 -14.21 6.83 12.79
C LYS A 82 -13.84 7.98 11.87
N VAL A 83 -12.56 8.13 11.49
CA VAL A 83 -12.09 9.32 10.74
C VAL A 83 -12.83 9.44 9.41
N ILE A 84 -12.83 8.39 8.59
CA ILE A 84 -13.46 8.44 7.26
C ILE A 84 -14.96 8.74 7.35
N PRO A 85 -15.78 8.05 8.18
CA PRO A 85 -17.21 8.39 8.32
C PRO A 85 -17.49 9.79 8.87
N GLU A 86 -16.59 10.34 9.69
CA GLU A 86 -16.71 11.69 10.23
C GLU A 86 -16.49 12.76 9.16
N VAL A 87 -15.43 12.63 8.35
CA VAL A 87 -15.04 13.66 7.37
C VAL A 87 -15.68 13.48 6.00
N LEU A 88 -16.08 12.24 5.65
CA LEU A 88 -16.73 11.84 4.41
C LEU A 88 -18.01 11.03 4.69
N PRO A 89 -19.04 11.65 5.25
CA PRO A 89 -20.24 10.93 5.72
C PRO A 89 -21.02 10.23 4.60
N ASN A 90 -20.82 10.63 3.34
CA ASN A 90 -21.44 10.01 2.18
C ASN A 90 -20.47 9.08 1.41
N GLY A 91 -19.26 8.84 1.98
CA GLY A 91 -18.21 8.06 1.33
C GLY A 91 -17.49 8.81 0.22
N ILE A 92 -16.68 8.07 -0.54
CA ILE A 92 -15.88 8.55 -1.67
C ILE A 92 -15.98 7.55 -2.83
N VAL A 93 -16.11 8.05 -4.04
CA VAL A 93 -15.95 7.25 -5.26
C VAL A 93 -14.49 7.32 -5.68
N ILE A 94 -13.87 6.17 -5.87
CA ILE A 94 -12.45 6.04 -6.24
C ILE A 94 -12.35 5.48 -7.65
N ASN A 95 -11.62 6.20 -8.52
CA ASN A 95 -11.26 5.77 -9.87
C ASN A 95 -9.73 5.56 -9.95
N ILE A 96 -9.29 4.31 -10.08
CA ILE A 96 -7.87 3.96 -10.23
C ILE A 96 -7.46 4.21 -11.69
N THR A 97 -6.62 5.22 -11.92
CA THR A 97 -6.19 5.64 -13.26
C THR A 97 -4.97 4.89 -13.77
N ASN A 98 -4.04 4.53 -12.89
CA ASN A 98 -2.85 3.73 -13.23
C ASN A 98 -2.49 2.75 -12.13
N ARG A 99 -1.87 1.64 -12.53
CA ARG A 99 -1.28 0.60 -11.67
C ARG A 99 0.14 0.36 -12.12
N ILE A 100 1.08 0.53 -11.22
CA ILE A 100 2.51 0.34 -11.46
C ILE A 100 3.03 -0.60 -10.38
N ALA A 101 3.82 -1.60 -10.77
CA ALA A 101 4.49 -2.46 -9.81
C ALA A 101 5.98 -2.58 -10.17
N ASP A 102 6.82 -2.62 -9.14
CA ASP A 102 8.22 -2.98 -9.21
C ASP A 102 8.57 -3.84 -7.99
N ARG A 103 8.87 -5.10 -8.22
CA ARG A 103 9.17 -6.09 -7.18
C ARG A 103 8.04 -6.23 -6.15
N ASP A 104 8.27 -5.78 -4.90
CA ASP A 104 7.34 -5.82 -3.79
C ASP A 104 6.54 -4.50 -3.60
N TRP A 105 6.75 -3.52 -4.47
CA TRP A 105 6.06 -2.25 -4.46
C TRP A 105 4.94 -2.20 -5.49
N VAL A 106 3.81 -1.61 -5.08
CA VAL A 106 2.68 -1.31 -5.96
C VAL A 106 2.29 0.15 -5.75
N ILE A 107 2.16 0.90 -6.84
CA ILE A 107 1.82 2.31 -6.83
C ILE A 107 0.58 2.50 -7.69
N TYR A 108 -0.45 3.15 -7.12
CA TYR A 108 -1.64 3.55 -7.84
C TYR A 108 -1.71 5.07 -7.92
N THR A 109 -2.12 5.58 -9.08
CA THR A 109 -2.66 6.93 -9.19
C THR A 109 -4.18 6.84 -9.22
N VAL A 110 -4.84 7.71 -8.46
CA VAL A 110 -6.26 7.59 -8.15
C VAL A 110 -6.91 8.96 -8.19
N GLU A 111 -8.09 9.04 -8.77
CA GLU A 111 -9.00 10.18 -8.67
C GLU A 111 -10.10 9.82 -7.67
N GLY A 112 -10.39 10.73 -6.75
CA GLY A 112 -11.46 10.57 -5.78
C GLY A 112 -12.50 11.68 -5.91
N GLU A 113 -13.78 11.30 -5.89
CA GLU A 113 -14.91 12.23 -5.89
C GLU A 113 -15.73 12.04 -4.62
N ALA A 114 -15.87 13.09 -3.84
CA ALA A 114 -16.62 13.07 -2.58
C ALA A 114 -17.19 14.45 -2.24
N ASN A 115 -18.10 14.45 -1.29
CA ASN A 115 -18.53 15.64 -0.56
C ASN A 115 -18.03 15.50 0.89
N GLY A 116 -17.06 16.34 1.25
CA GLY A 116 -16.65 16.50 2.64
C GLY A 116 -17.66 17.31 3.43
N ILE A 117 -17.39 17.51 4.73
CA ILE A 117 -18.27 18.30 5.59
C ILE A 117 -18.38 19.77 5.19
N ASN A 118 -17.45 20.29 4.38
CA ASN A 118 -17.40 21.67 3.91
C ASN A 118 -17.32 21.79 2.37
N GLY A 119 -18.12 20.97 1.64
CA GLY A 119 -18.25 21.02 0.18
C GLY A 119 -17.46 19.95 -0.56
N GLU A 120 -17.37 20.11 -1.88
CA GLU A 120 -16.73 19.14 -2.76
C GLU A 120 -15.28 18.85 -2.35
N TYR A 121 -14.97 17.56 -2.24
CA TYR A 121 -13.65 17.03 -1.96
C TYR A 121 -13.20 16.11 -3.11
N ASN A 122 -13.02 16.68 -4.30
CA ASN A 122 -12.51 15.98 -5.46
C ASN A 122 -10.97 16.09 -5.44
N ASN A 123 -10.30 14.99 -5.17
CA ASN A 123 -8.86 14.97 -4.94
C ASN A 123 -8.16 13.91 -5.79
N ASN A 124 -6.86 14.14 -6.03
CA ASN A 124 -6.00 13.18 -6.69
C ASN A 124 -5.06 12.57 -5.64
N TYR A 125 -4.84 11.26 -5.77
CA TYR A 125 -4.03 10.50 -4.83
C TYR A 125 -2.90 9.77 -5.54
N VAL A 126 -1.79 9.61 -4.82
CA VAL A 126 -0.78 8.59 -5.10
C VAL A 126 -0.76 7.66 -3.90
N MET A 127 -1.09 6.41 -4.15
CA MET A 127 -1.11 5.36 -3.14
C MET A 127 0.12 4.47 -3.35
N VAL A 128 1.01 4.42 -2.36
CA VAL A 128 2.25 3.65 -2.40
C VAL A 128 2.14 2.51 -1.42
N MET A 129 2.17 1.28 -1.92
CA MET A 129 2.02 0.09 -1.10
C MET A 129 3.22 -0.83 -1.26
N ARG A 130 3.58 -1.50 -0.18
CA ARG A 130 4.61 -2.54 -0.19
C ARG A 130 4.02 -3.84 0.31
N LEU A 131 4.36 -4.94 -0.37
CA LEU A 131 3.92 -6.27 0.00
C LEU A 131 5.05 -7.10 0.61
N LYS A 132 4.67 -7.99 1.51
CA LYS A 132 5.54 -9.01 2.09
C LYS A 132 4.72 -10.29 2.26
N GLU A 133 5.25 -11.41 1.78
CA GLU A 133 4.58 -12.72 1.91
C GLU A 133 3.12 -12.72 1.39
N GLY A 134 2.86 -11.99 0.27
CA GLY A 134 1.54 -11.89 -0.33
C GLY A 134 0.55 -11.02 0.43
N LYS A 135 1.00 -10.20 1.38
CA LYS A 135 0.18 -9.27 2.16
C LYS A 135 0.73 -7.86 2.11
N ILE A 136 -0.14 -6.87 2.21
CA ILE A 136 0.24 -5.45 2.29
C ILE A 136 0.81 -5.20 3.67
N ILE A 137 2.10 -4.82 3.74
CA ILE A 137 2.78 -4.51 5.01
C ILE A 137 2.90 -3.00 5.25
N PHE A 138 2.84 -2.22 4.18
CA PHE A 138 3.00 -0.77 4.24
C PHE A 138 2.10 -0.10 3.21
N PHE A 139 1.50 1.03 3.59
CA PHE A 139 0.66 1.83 2.71
C PHE A 139 0.84 3.32 3.06
N GLN A 140 1.23 4.13 2.09
CA GLN A 140 1.24 5.58 2.16
C GLN A 140 0.25 6.16 1.15
N GLU A 141 -0.53 7.13 1.59
CA GLU A 141 -1.48 7.85 0.76
C GLU A 141 -1.12 9.33 0.72
N TYR A 142 -0.79 9.81 -0.48
CA TYR A 142 -0.49 11.21 -0.77
C TYR A 142 -1.67 11.86 -1.47
N MET A 143 -2.01 13.08 -1.08
CA MET A 143 -3.14 13.85 -1.62
C MET A 143 -2.88 15.36 -1.48
N SER A 144 -3.85 16.21 -1.80
CA SER A 144 -3.77 17.65 -1.54
C SER A 144 -4.18 17.97 -0.11
N ASP A 145 -3.20 18.33 0.75
CA ASP A 145 -3.44 18.79 2.12
C ASP A 145 -4.39 19.99 2.17
N LEU A 146 -4.27 20.88 1.19
CA LEU A 146 -5.10 22.05 1.09
C LEU A 146 -6.59 21.72 0.96
N LEU A 147 -6.92 20.74 0.10
CA LEU A 147 -8.29 20.25 -0.03
C LEU A 147 -8.75 19.55 1.24
N ALA A 148 -7.90 18.72 1.88
CA ALA A 148 -8.22 18.07 3.14
C ALA A 148 -8.56 19.12 4.21
N GLU A 149 -7.70 20.11 4.43
CA GLU A 149 -7.91 21.14 5.45
C GLU A 149 -9.14 22.02 5.20
N THR A 150 -9.46 22.33 3.94
CA THR A 150 -10.58 23.22 3.62
C THR A 150 -11.91 22.52 3.39
N ARG A 151 -11.93 21.23 3.01
CA ARG A 151 -13.15 20.49 2.66
C ARG A 151 -13.53 19.45 3.71
N LEU A 152 -12.54 18.83 4.37
CA LEU A 152 -12.78 17.85 5.44
C LEU A 152 -12.79 18.51 6.83
N HIS A 153 -12.23 19.74 6.94
CA HIS A 153 -12.25 20.54 8.16
C HIS A 153 -12.75 21.95 7.84
N MET A 154 -13.23 22.67 8.83
CA MET A 154 -13.83 24.02 8.66
C MET A 154 -12.77 25.14 8.54
N LYS A 155 -11.65 24.86 7.85
CA LYS A 155 -10.56 25.82 7.67
C LYS A 155 -10.75 26.67 6.41
N LYS A 156 -10.17 27.86 6.40
CA LYS A 156 -10.19 28.81 5.28
C LYS A 156 -8.78 29.29 4.96
N ILE A 157 -8.55 29.52 3.67
CA ILE A 157 -7.38 30.27 3.21
C ILE A 157 -7.73 31.75 3.30
N VAL A 158 -6.83 32.54 3.85
CA VAL A 158 -6.95 34.00 3.91
C VAL A 158 -5.65 34.62 3.40
N ASP A 159 -5.76 35.74 2.69
CA ASP A 159 -4.60 36.54 2.32
C ASP A 159 -3.99 37.16 3.57
N ILE A 160 -2.66 37.23 3.59
CA ILE A 160 -1.92 37.94 4.65
C ILE A 160 -1.74 39.41 4.18
N GLU A 161 -2.28 40.37 4.95
CA GLU A 161 -2.08 41.79 4.70
C GLU A 161 -0.66 42.25 5.09
#